data_e7a81056414c7eed0c0768660dd7f4df
#
_entry.id   e7a81056414c7eed0c0768660dd7f4df
#
_cell.length_a   1.000
_cell.length_b   1.000
_cell.length_c   1.000
_cell.angle_alpha   90.00
_cell.angle_beta   90.00
_cell.angle_gamma   90.00
#
_symmetry.space_group_name_H-M   'P 1'
#
loop_
_entity.id
_entity.type
_entity.pdbx_description
1 polymer ?
#
loop_
_entity_poly.entity_id
_entity_poly.type
_entity_poly.pdbx_seq_one_letter_code
_entity_poly.pdbx_strand_id
1 'polypeptide(L)'
;SGTPLLLLSADRPPELQDCGAGQTINQVEIFGRFTRAFHQIPLPSESIESLKALAETINLAHSQSMGQNPGPVHLNFPFREPLFTGNGQSLSIELPSTPFQATKPKEEESNKTQVLEILAKSKRLLVVAGEHAPAQTFESWTGELSPPILCDSLSPLRESGHPNAVLRFENLLRNEGFLKNAEPDLILQVGPLPTSKTLRNWLGELHVPRVVLEPRGINVDPLDGPSQSFDLSYSKTASMNPPVCEKGWSDLWMKSDGQVEARFDRFFSEEDNWFEGQVARVLSQHIPKESCIQVANSMPIRDLEWFWKGSEKKRRLFGNRGANGIDGTLGTALGIAQKNPQATFLLTGELAFLHDSNALLTSSILSGSLTVILLNNGGGGIFENLPVAKLPAFEKCFATPQHCDFKVLCQAHGVAHHEPKDRQALIDLLQAPPKEGMQVLEIKTDRKKDRLTRLDLLGFGPDL
;
A
#
# COMPACT_ATOMS: atom_id res chain seq x y z
N SER A 1 -1.08 9.92 -2.24
CA SER A 1 -0.07 8.86 -2.41
C SER A 1 1.34 9.42 -2.67
N GLY A 2 1.46 10.55 -3.33
CA GLY A 2 2.77 11.10 -3.71
C GLY A 2 3.45 10.35 -4.87
N THR A 3 2.70 9.56 -5.63
CA THR A 3 3.24 8.86 -6.80
C THR A 3 3.46 9.85 -7.95
N PRO A 4 4.69 9.97 -8.49
CA PRO A 4 4.95 10.78 -9.67
C PRO A 4 4.17 10.26 -10.87
N LEU A 5 3.44 11.14 -11.55
CA LEU A 5 2.64 10.80 -12.72
C LEU A 5 2.52 12.01 -13.64
N LEU A 6 2.63 11.81 -14.93
CA LEU A 6 2.25 12.78 -15.94
C LEU A 6 0.91 12.35 -16.56
N LEU A 7 -0.13 13.16 -16.35
CA LEU A 7 -1.45 12.98 -16.94
C LEU A 7 -1.48 13.76 -18.25
N LEU A 8 -1.59 13.05 -19.38
CA LEU A 8 -1.65 13.64 -20.72
C LEU A 8 -3.07 13.50 -21.23
N SER A 9 -3.83 14.61 -21.27
CA SER A 9 -5.17 14.64 -21.85
C SER A 9 -5.13 15.24 -23.25
N ALA A 10 -5.79 14.58 -24.20
CA ALA A 10 -6.04 15.15 -25.53
C ALA A 10 -7.32 15.96 -25.48
N ASP A 11 -7.30 17.16 -26.07
CA ASP A 11 -8.41 18.11 -26.06
C ASP A 11 -8.79 18.55 -27.47
N ARG A 12 -10.01 19.07 -27.61
CA ARG A 12 -10.44 19.75 -28.84
C ARG A 12 -9.76 21.12 -28.94
N PRO A 13 -9.57 21.65 -30.16
CA PRO A 13 -8.89 22.92 -30.36
C PRO A 13 -9.73 24.10 -29.83
N PRO A 14 -9.10 25.27 -29.57
CA PRO A 14 -9.78 26.43 -28.97
C PRO A 14 -11.06 26.88 -29.69
N GLU A 15 -11.13 26.76 -31.00
CA GLU A 15 -12.30 27.13 -31.80
C GLU A 15 -13.54 26.23 -31.59
N LEU A 16 -13.36 25.06 -30.97
CA LEU A 16 -14.45 24.13 -30.60
C LEU A 16 -14.80 24.17 -29.14
N GLN A 17 -14.14 25.00 -28.32
CA GLN A 17 -14.48 25.19 -26.92
C GLN A 17 -15.71 26.12 -26.80
N ASP A 18 -16.52 25.88 -25.76
CA ASP A 18 -17.69 26.70 -25.36
C ASP A 18 -18.75 26.93 -26.43
N CYS A 19 -18.79 26.11 -27.47
CA CYS A 19 -19.75 26.25 -28.59
C CYS A 19 -20.68 25.03 -28.75
N GLY A 20 -20.72 24.13 -27.78
CA GLY A 20 -21.54 22.93 -27.83
C GLY A 20 -21.06 21.87 -28.84
N ALA A 21 -19.78 21.94 -29.27
CA ALA A 21 -19.20 20.96 -30.16
C ALA A 21 -19.21 19.54 -29.50
N GLY A 22 -19.50 18.52 -30.32
CA GLY A 22 -19.51 17.13 -29.86
C GLY A 22 -18.16 16.68 -29.32
N GLN A 23 -18.15 15.83 -28.27
CA GLN A 23 -16.95 15.31 -27.61
C GLN A 23 -16.04 16.41 -27.02
N THR A 24 -16.61 17.57 -26.69
CA THR A 24 -15.90 18.69 -26.07
C THR A 24 -16.38 18.92 -24.66
N ILE A 25 -15.46 18.97 -23.71
CA ILE A 25 -15.70 19.35 -22.31
C ILE A 25 -14.60 20.31 -21.88
N ASN A 26 -14.82 21.08 -20.84
CA ASN A 26 -13.77 21.90 -20.26
C ASN A 26 -12.78 21.00 -19.50
N GLN A 27 -11.57 20.82 -20.05
CA GLN A 27 -10.51 20.02 -19.45
C GLN A 27 -9.49 20.87 -18.67
N VAL A 28 -9.63 22.20 -18.70
CA VAL A 28 -8.73 23.11 -17.97
C VAL A 28 -8.85 22.85 -16.47
N GLU A 29 -7.75 22.48 -15.85
CA GLU A 29 -7.69 22.16 -14.42
C GLU A 29 -8.74 21.14 -13.95
N ILE A 30 -9.17 20.22 -14.80
CA ILE A 30 -10.24 19.23 -14.46
C ILE A 30 -9.92 18.40 -13.23
N PHE A 31 -8.64 18.19 -12.89
CA PHE A 31 -8.19 17.49 -11.69
C PHE A 31 -8.01 18.43 -10.49
N GLY A 32 -8.18 19.75 -10.64
CA GLY A 32 -8.11 20.73 -9.57
C GLY A 32 -6.86 20.58 -8.69
N ARG A 33 -7.06 20.57 -7.37
CA ARG A 33 -5.97 20.48 -6.38
C ARG A 33 -5.38 19.07 -6.20
N PHE A 34 -5.85 18.07 -6.93
CA PHE A 34 -5.30 16.72 -6.87
C PHE A 34 -3.99 16.59 -7.64
N THR A 35 -3.70 17.54 -8.57
CA THR A 35 -2.43 17.62 -9.28
C THR A 35 -1.49 18.64 -8.63
N ARG A 36 -0.17 18.45 -8.81
CA ARG A 36 0.87 19.37 -8.33
C ARG A 36 0.97 20.62 -9.20
N ALA A 37 0.69 20.46 -10.50
CA ALA A 37 0.64 21.55 -11.47
C ALA A 37 -0.28 21.17 -12.64
N PHE A 38 -0.71 22.20 -13.37
CA PHE A 38 -1.43 22.09 -14.63
C PHE A 38 -0.69 22.90 -15.71
N HIS A 39 -0.58 22.33 -16.91
CA HIS A 39 -0.01 23.00 -18.07
C HIS A 39 -0.96 22.87 -19.27
N GLN A 40 -1.47 24.01 -19.75
CA GLN A 40 -2.17 24.06 -21.03
C GLN A 40 -1.14 24.15 -22.14
N ILE A 41 -1.05 23.11 -22.97
CA ILE A 41 -0.12 23.06 -24.08
C ILE A 41 -0.70 23.84 -25.28
N PRO A 42 0.10 24.62 -26.00
CA PRO A 42 -0.34 25.24 -27.25
C PRO A 42 -0.68 24.19 -28.31
N LEU A 43 -1.44 24.61 -29.34
CA LEU A 43 -1.64 23.79 -30.54
C LEU A 43 -0.29 23.36 -31.14
N PRO A 44 -0.18 22.14 -31.68
CA PRO A 44 1.04 21.66 -32.30
C PRO A 44 1.52 22.61 -33.42
N SER A 45 2.83 22.84 -33.46
CA SER A 45 3.51 23.68 -34.46
C SER A 45 4.85 23.03 -34.83
N GLU A 46 5.25 23.12 -36.09
CA GLU A 46 6.54 22.61 -36.56
C GLU A 46 7.69 23.61 -36.34
N SER A 47 7.41 24.79 -35.75
CA SER A 47 8.48 25.77 -35.48
C SER A 47 9.43 25.24 -34.40
N ILE A 48 10.73 25.47 -34.59
CA ILE A 48 11.77 25.06 -33.65
C ILE A 48 11.54 25.68 -32.26
N GLU A 49 11.09 26.94 -32.24
CA GLU A 49 10.78 27.65 -30.98
C GLU A 49 9.65 26.96 -30.20
N SER A 50 8.56 26.58 -30.88
CA SER A 50 7.42 25.88 -30.26
C SER A 50 7.83 24.53 -29.74
N LEU A 51 8.66 23.78 -30.45
CA LEU A 51 9.13 22.47 -30.06
C LEU A 51 10.09 22.55 -28.86
N LYS A 52 10.95 23.57 -28.81
CA LYS A 52 11.80 23.84 -27.64
C LYS A 52 10.97 24.22 -26.42
N ALA A 53 9.98 25.10 -26.56
CA ALA A 53 9.08 25.49 -25.46
C ALA A 53 8.26 24.32 -24.95
N LEU A 54 7.81 23.40 -25.82
CA LEU A 54 7.15 22.17 -25.42
C LEU A 54 8.10 21.28 -24.62
N ALA A 55 9.34 21.08 -25.08
CA ALA A 55 10.34 20.28 -24.36
C ALA A 55 10.65 20.87 -22.97
N GLU A 56 10.79 22.18 -22.84
CA GLU A 56 10.97 22.86 -21.56
C GLU A 56 9.78 22.65 -20.63
N THR A 57 8.55 22.76 -21.15
CA THR A 57 7.33 22.52 -20.38
C THR A 57 7.24 21.07 -19.89
N ILE A 58 7.58 20.08 -20.72
CA ILE A 58 7.60 18.66 -20.33
C ILE A 58 8.67 18.43 -19.26
N ASN A 59 9.87 19.00 -19.40
CA ASN A 59 10.93 18.90 -18.40
C ASN A 59 10.50 19.54 -17.08
N LEU A 60 9.83 20.70 -17.12
CA LEU A 60 9.28 21.34 -15.94
C LEU A 60 8.22 20.45 -15.26
N ALA A 61 7.26 19.93 -16.02
CA ALA A 61 6.21 19.05 -15.54
C ALA A 61 6.80 17.78 -14.90
N HIS A 62 7.81 17.18 -15.53
CA HIS A 62 8.54 16.05 -14.99
C HIS A 62 9.22 16.41 -13.64
N SER A 63 9.92 17.56 -13.62
CA SER A 63 10.57 18.04 -12.40
C SER A 63 9.57 18.31 -11.27
N GLN A 64 8.41 18.88 -11.57
CA GLN A 64 7.33 19.11 -10.62
C GLN A 64 6.74 17.79 -10.10
N SER A 65 6.60 16.78 -10.98
CA SER A 65 6.08 15.48 -10.59
C SER A 65 7.01 14.72 -9.64
N MET A 66 8.33 14.91 -9.79
CA MET A 66 9.39 14.24 -9.04
C MET A 66 9.96 15.06 -7.88
N GLY A 67 9.50 16.28 -7.69
CA GLY A 67 10.03 17.25 -6.72
C GLY A 67 9.92 16.80 -5.26
N GLN A 68 10.17 17.72 -4.33
CA GLN A 68 10.14 17.45 -2.88
C GLN A 68 8.78 16.89 -2.42
N ASN A 69 7.66 17.38 -2.99
CA ASN A 69 6.33 16.82 -2.79
C ASN A 69 5.84 16.13 -4.07
N PRO A 70 6.31 14.91 -4.37
CA PRO A 70 6.02 14.24 -5.63
C PRO A 70 4.52 13.97 -5.80
N GLY A 71 4.09 13.86 -7.05
CA GLY A 71 2.69 13.60 -7.35
C GLY A 71 2.31 13.87 -8.82
N PRO A 72 1.03 13.75 -9.18
CA PRO A 72 0.59 13.91 -10.55
C PRO A 72 0.69 15.36 -11.03
N VAL A 73 1.11 15.53 -12.29
CA VAL A 73 1.07 16.80 -13.06
C VAL A 73 0.22 16.57 -14.30
N HIS A 74 -0.65 17.52 -14.62
CA HIS A 74 -1.56 17.44 -15.74
C HIS A 74 -1.07 18.33 -16.90
N LEU A 75 -0.96 17.75 -18.10
CA LEU A 75 -0.68 18.45 -19.34
C LEU A 75 -1.87 18.23 -20.30
N ASN A 76 -2.55 19.31 -20.71
CA ASN A 76 -3.68 19.27 -21.63
C ASN A 76 -3.23 19.65 -23.04
N PHE A 77 -3.42 18.76 -24.01
CA PHE A 77 -2.93 18.89 -25.39
C PHE A 77 -4.10 19.10 -26.36
N PRO A 78 -4.38 20.31 -26.83
CA PRO A 78 -5.36 20.53 -27.88
C PRO A 78 -4.80 20.13 -29.24
N PHE A 79 -5.64 19.50 -30.07
CA PHE A 79 -5.31 19.09 -31.42
C PHE A 79 -6.39 19.54 -32.43
N ARG A 80 -5.95 19.93 -33.64
CA ARG A 80 -6.82 20.14 -34.80
C ARG A 80 -6.81 18.94 -35.73
N GLU A 81 -7.87 18.74 -36.45
CA GLU A 81 -7.89 17.79 -37.55
C GLU A 81 -7.03 18.28 -38.74
N PRO A 82 -6.38 17.37 -39.50
CA PRO A 82 -6.42 15.92 -39.35
C PRO A 82 -5.54 15.42 -38.18
N LEU A 83 -6.05 14.51 -37.37
CA LEU A 83 -5.31 13.91 -36.23
C LEU A 83 -4.25 12.91 -36.69
N PHE A 84 -4.30 12.50 -37.94
CA PHE A 84 -3.38 11.55 -38.55
C PHE A 84 -2.97 12.05 -39.97
N THR A 85 -1.66 12.19 -40.20
CA THR A 85 -1.12 12.73 -41.45
C THR A 85 -0.64 11.66 -42.45
N GLY A 86 -0.71 10.38 -42.11
CA GLY A 86 -0.39 9.27 -43.01
C GLY A 86 1.07 9.02 -43.34
N ASN A 87 1.89 10.05 -43.37
CA ASN A 87 3.32 10.01 -43.69
C ASN A 87 4.11 10.63 -42.54
N GLY A 88 4.38 9.82 -41.50
CA GLY A 88 5.19 10.24 -40.37
C GLY A 88 6.62 10.56 -40.80
N GLN A 89 6.92 11.83 -41.06
CA GLN A 89 8.31 12.29 -41.07
C GLN A 89 8.75 12.42 -39.61
N SER A 90 9.75 11.65 -39.21
CA SER A 90 10.38 11.86 -37.90
C SER A 90 11.18 13.17 -37.95
N LEU A 91 10.75 14.15 -37.15
CA LEU A 91 11.54 15.34 -36.88
C LEU A 91 12.68 14.97 -35.95
N SER A 92 13.92 15.06 -36.41
CA SER A 92 15.09 14.95 -35.54
C SER A 92 15.38 16.33 -34.94
N ILE A 93 15.11 16.48 -33.65
CA ILE A 93 15.38 17.69 -32.90
C ILE A 93 16.36 17.37 -31.81
N GLU A 94 17.45 18.11 -31.69
CA GLU A 94 18.27 18.12 -30.51
C GLU A 94 17.49 18.81 -29.37
N LEU A 95 16.88 18.01 -28.49
CA LEU A 95 16.23 18.53 -27.30
C LEU A 95 17.29 18.96 -26.29
N PRO A 96 17.10 20.11 -25.61
CA PRO A 96 17.98 20.48 -24.52
C PRO A 96 17.93 19.41 -23.44
N SER A 97 19.01 18.66 -23.26
CA SER A 97 19.18 17.75 -22.15
C SER A 97 19.47 18.56 -20.88
N THR A 98 18.44 19.03 -20.21
CA THR A 98 18.59 19.50 -18.82
C THR A 98 18.45 18.28 -17.93
N PRO A 99 19.54 17.77 -17.34
CA PRO A 99 19.43 16.66 -16.42
C PRO A 99 18.61 17.14 -15.23
N PHE A 100 17.58 16.37 -14.87
CA PHE A 100 16.85 16.56 -13.63
C PHE A 100 17.84 16.51 -12.46
N GLN A 101 18.13 17.63 -11.85
CA GLN A 101 18.81 17.68 -10.57
C GLN A 101 17.74 17.66 -9.49
N ALA A 102 17.51 16.48 -8.88
CA ALA A 102 16.80 16.42 -7.63
C ALA A 102 17.53 17.35 -6.64
N THR A 103 16.90 18.44 -6.26
CA THR A 103 17.42 19.31 -5.21
C THR A 103 17.38 18.53 -3.92
N LYS A 104 18.54 18.03 -3.47
CA LYS A 104 18.66 17.42 -2.15
C LYS A 104 18.40 18.52 -1.12
N PRO A 105 17.61 18.22 -0.08
CA PRO A 105 17.42 19.16 1.03
C PRO A 105 18.78 19.51 1.62
N LYS A 106 19.10 20.81 1.73
CA LYS A 106 20.36 21.31 2.31
C LYS A 106 20.54 20.99 3.80
N GLU A 107 19.48 20.57 4.48
CA GLU A 107 19.43 20.40 5.94
C GLU A 107 19.51 18.96 6.43
N GLU A 108 19.69 17.96 5.53
CA GLU A 108 19.66 16.54 5.94
C GLU A 108 20.65 16.16 7.02
N GLU A 109 21.90 16.70 7.02
CA GLU A 109 22.91 16.38 8.03
C GLU A 109 22.59 17.04 9.40
N SER A 110 22.03 18.27 9.39
CA SER A 110 21.54 18.92 10.59
C SER A 110 20.38 18.16 11.23
N ASN A 111 19.40 17.77 10.40
CA ASN A 111 18.26 16.99 10.82
C ASN A 111 18.70 15.63 11.39
N LYS A 112 19.63 14.95 10.73
CA LYS A 112 20.19 13.67 11.21
C LYS A 112 20.83 13.83 12.60
N THR A 113 21.65 14.86 12.81
CA THR A 113 22.30 15.12 14.08
C THR A 113 21.28 15.37 15.19
N GLN A 114 20.25 16.21 14.93
CA GLN A 114 19.19 16.48 15.90
C GLN A 114 18.40 15.22 16.25
N VAL A 115 18.02 14.41 15.24
CA VAL A 115 17.33 13.14 15.47
C VAL A 115 18.17 12.22 16.36
N LEU A 116 19.46 12.05 16.07
CA LEU A 116 20.36 11.22 16.87
C LEU A 116 20.47 11.70 18.33
N GLU A 117 20.56 13.01 18.56
CA GLU A 117 20.58 13.61 19.91
C GLU A 117 19.28 13.36 20.69
N ILE A 118 18.14 13.37 20.00
CA ILE A 118 16.85 13.04 20.62
C ILE A 118 16.78 11.56 20.96
N LEU A 119 17.10 10.68 19.99
CA LEU A 119 17.03 9.24 20.18
C LEU A 119 18.00 8.74 21.27
N ALA A 120 19.19 9.34 21.38
CA ALA A 120 20.19 8.94 22.39
C ALA A 120 19.73 9.14 23.85
N LYS A 121 18.73 9.97 24.09
CA LYS A 121 18.18 10.23 25.43
C LYS A 121 17.15 9.18 25.85
N SER A 122 16.59 8.43 24.90
CA SER A 122 15.56 7.43 25.16
C SER A 122 16.16 6.14 25.73
N LYS A 123 15.43 5.54 26.67
CA LYS A 123 15.72 4.20 27.23
C LYS A 123 14.69 3.16 26.81
N ARG A 124 13.51 3.62 26.43
CA ARG A 124 12.38 2.79 26.02
C ARG A 124 11.84 3.25 24.66
N LEU A 125 12.75 3.37 23.68
CA LEU A 125 12.36 3.75 22.32
C LEU A 125 11.45 2.70 21.70
N LEU A 126 10.33 3.12 21.12
CA LEU A 126 9.47 2.32 20.28
C LEU A 126 9.52 2.86 18.85
N VAL A 127 9.79 1.96 17.88
CA VAL A 127 9.77 2.31 16.47
C VAL A 127 8.45 1.87 15.84
N VAL A 128 7.86 2.75 15.02
CA VAL A 128 6.69 2.46 14.18
C VAL A 128 7.10 2.60 12.72
N ALA A 129 7.24 1.46 12.03
CA ALA A 129 7.68 1.39 10.65
C ALA A 129 6.48 1.25 9.70
N GLY A 130 6.13 2.35 9.02
CA GLY A 130 5.05 2.41 8.04
C GLY A 130 5.40 1.77 6.69
N GLU A 131 4.48 1.89 5.72
CA GLU A 131 4.57 1.25 4.40
C GLU A 131 5.81 1.65 3.57
N HIS A 132 6.37 2.84 3.83
CA HIS A 132 7.53 3.36 3.10
C HIS A 132 8.86 3.18 3.82
N ALA A 133 8.88 2.58 5.01
CA ALA A 133 10.09 2.36 5.78
C ALA A 133 10.90 1.18 5.21
N PRO A 134 12.00 1.40 4.44
CA PRO A 134 12.77 0.32 3.86
C PRO A 134 13.42 -0.55 4.92
N ALA A 135 13.51 -1.86 4.70
CA ALA A 135 14.15 -2.80 5.63
C ALA A 135 15.60 -2.40 5.92
N GLN A 136 16.32 -1.90 4.90
CA GLN A 136 17.71 -1.44 5.01
C GLN A 136 17.89 -0.33 6.05
N THR A 137 16.84 0.45 6.32
CA THR A 137 16.88 1.50 7.36
C THR A 137 17.24 0.95 8.73
N PHE A 138 16.88 -0.29 9.02
CA PHE A 138 17.02 -0.89 10.33
C PHE A 138 17.97 -2.10 10.38
N GLU A 139 18.73 -2.39 9.32
CA GLU A 139 19.61 -3.58 9.28
C GLU A 139 20.57 -3.69 10.47
N SER A 140 21.06 -2.56 10.98
CA SER A 140 21.97 -2.52 12.14
C SER A 140 21.23 -2.47 13.49
N TRP A 141 19.88 -2.34 13.48
CA TRP A 141 19.09 -2.14 14.71
C TRP A 141 18.62 -3.49 15.29
N THR A 142 19.57 -4.34 15.61
CA THR A 142 19.30 -5.72 16.05
C THR A 142 19.86 -6.01 17.44
N GLY A 143 19.25 -6.93 18.17
CA GLY A 143 19.70 -7.41 19.48
C GLY A 143 18.87 -6.90 20.67
N GLU A 144 19.22 -7.37 21.85
CA GLU A 144 18.45 -7.15 23.09
C GLU A 144 18.34 -5.67 23.52
N LEU A 145 19.33 -4.86 23.16
CA LEU A 145 19.37 -3.43 23.50
C LEU A 145 18.88 -2.52 22.36
N SER A 146 18.51 -3.09 21.22
CA SER A 146 17.90 -2.35 20.12
C SER A 146 16.40 -2.22 20.31
N PRO A 147 15.75 -1.15 19.82
CA PRO A 147 14.31 -0.93 20.03
C PRO A 147 13.45 -1.99 19.32
N PRO A 148 12.27 -2.32 19.84
CA PRO A 148 11.25 -3.07 19.11
C PRO A 148 10.68 -2.22 17.97
N ILE A 149 10.31 -2.86 16.86
CA ILE A 149 9.84 -2.20 15.63
C ILE A 149 8.45 -2.74 15.27
N LEU A 150 7.42 -1.92 15.46
CA LEU A 150 6.06 -2.26 15.02
C LEU A 150 5.96 -2.11 13.51
N CYS A 151 5.70 -3.19 12.78
CA CYS A 151 5.72 -3.21 11.32
C CYS A 151 4.30 -3.14 10.74
N ASP A 152 4.01 -2.07 9.98
CA ASP A 152 2.79 -1.97 9.17
C ASP A 152 2.59 -3.18 8.26
N SER A 153 1.35 -3.43 7.86
CA SER A 153 0.99 -4.49 6.91
C SER A 153 1.81 -4.45 5.61
N LEU A 154 2.15 -3.26 5.13
CA LEU A 154 2.91 -3.04 3.90
C LEU A 154 4.39 -2.71 4.15
N SER A 155 4.84 -2.76 5.40
CA SER A 155 6.26 -2.54 5.71
C SER A 155 7.13 -3.66 5.15
N PRO A 156 8.19 -3.35 4.38
CA PRO A 156 9.14 -4.34 3.88
C PRO A 156 9.81 -5.18 4.98
N LEU A 157 9.82 -4.68 6.22
CA LEU A 157 10.35 -5.40 7.39
C LEU A 157 9.63 -6.72 7.67
N ARG A 158 8.35 -6.85 7.28
CA ARG A 158 7.61 -8.12 7.42
C ARG A 158 8.21 -9.28 6.64
N GLU A 159 8.93 -8.96 5.56
CA GLU A 159 9.51 -9.94 4.64
C GLU A 159 11.05 -9.98 4.69
N SER A 160 11.65 -9.37 5.71
CA SER A 160 13.10 -9.27 5.90
C SER A 160 13.67 -10.24 6.94
N GLY A 161 12.83 -10.86 7.76
CA GLY A 161 13.28 -11.67 8.91
C GLY A 161 13.95 -10.85 10.02
N HIS A 162 13.66 -9.55 10.10
CA HIS A 162 14.30 -8.68 11.08
C HIS A 162 13.99 -9.12 12.53
N PRO A 163 15.01 -9.37 13.38
CA PRO A 163 14.81 -9.98 14.69
C PRO A 163 14.03 -9.12 15.69
N ASN A 164 14.03 -7.79 15.53
CA ASN A 164 13.29 -6.87 16.38
C ASN A 164 11.94 -6.43 15.79
N ALA A 165 11.47 -7.09 14.70
CA ALA A 165 10.17 -6.81 14.10
C ALA A 165 9.03 -7.39 14.94
N VAL A 166 8.10 -6.55 15.37
CA VAL A 166 6.87 -6.90 16.10
C VAL A 166 5.71 -6.90 15.11
N LEU A 167 5.12 -8.06 14.87
CA LEU A 167 4.07 -8.25 13.87
C LEU A 167 2.68 -8.46 14.47
N ARG A 168 2.60 -8.83 15.76
CA ARG A 168 1.36 -9.12 16.49
C ARG A 168 0.96 -7.98 17.43
N PHE A 169 1.45 -6.78 17.17
CA PHE A 169 1.19 -5.61 18.02
C PHE A 169 -0.30 -5.33 18.21
N GLU A 170 -1.17 -5.65 17.23
CA GLU A 170 -2.63 -5.50 17.38
C GLU A 170 -3.17 -6.32 18.57
N ASN A 171 -2.68 -7.55 18.76
CA ASN A 171 -3.02 -8.40 19.89
C ASN A 171 -2.44 -7.88 21.21
N LEU A 172 -1.16 -7.45 21.16
CA LEU A 172 -0.45 -6.95 22.34
C LEU A 172 -1.14 -5.70 22.90
N LEU A 173 -1.51 -4.77 21.99
CA LEU A 173 -2.16 -3.51 22.37
C LEU A 173 -3.62 -3.67 22.85
N ARG A 174 -4.21 -4.84 22.70
CA ARG A 174 -5.52 -5.20 23.28
C ARG A 174 -5.41 -5.83 24.65
N ASN A 175 -4.22 -6.13 25.13
CA ASN A 175 -3.97 -6.77 26.43
C ASN A 175 -3.59 -5.70 27.46
N GLU A 176 -4.50 -5.44 28.41
CA GLU A 176 -4.29 -4.43 29.46
C GLU A 176 -3.09 -4.77 30.37
N GLY A 177 -2.82 -6.07 30.60
CA GLY A 177 -1.67 -6.51 31.39
C GLY A 177 -0.35 -6.14 30.69
N PHE A 178 -0.27 -6.37 29.39
CA PHE A 178 0.88 -6.00 28.58
C PHE A 178 1.10 -4.48 28.58
N LEU A 179 0.04 -3.70 28.37
CA LEU A 179 0.11 -2.23 28.26
C LEU A 179 0.70 -1.57 29.51
N LYS A 180 0.49 -2.13 30.71
CA LYS A 180 1.05 -1.61 31.96
C LYS A 180 2.58 -1.53 31.97
N ASN A 181 3.25 -2.37 31.17
CA ASN A 181 4.71 -2.47 31.09
C ASN A 181 5.27 -2.00 29.75
N ALA A 182 4.42 -1.71 28.77
CA ALA A 182 4.78 -1.46 27.40
C ALA A 182 4.83 0.03 27.00
N GLU A 183 4.74 0.94 28.00
CA GLU A 183 4.78 2.39 27.73
C GLU A 183 6.19 2.83 27.32
N PRO A 184 6.38 3.40 26.10
CA PRO A 184 7.67 3.94 25.66
C PRO A 184 7.92 5.32 26.30
N ASP A 185 9.18 5.76 26.30
CA ASP A 185 9.54 7.14 26.65
C ASP A 185 9.75 8.04 25.42
N LEU A 186 9.84 7.42 24.23
CA LEU A 186 9.96 8.10 22.95
C LEU A 186 9.44 7.17 21.83
N ILE A 187 8.79 7.76 20.84
CA ILE A 187 8.34 7.05 19.63
C ILE A 187 9.09 7.60 18.42
N LEU A 188 9.67 6.69 17.62
CA LEU A 188 10.20 7.00 16.29
C LEU A 188 9.22 6.45 15.24
N GLN A 189 8.52 7.36 14.58
CA GLN A 189 7.65 7.02 13.45
C GLN A 189 8.43 7.23 12.14
N VAL A 190 8.44 6.19 11.29
CA VAL A 190 9.08 6.25 9.96
C VAL A 190 8.01 6.03 8.90
N GLY A 191 7.70 7.09 8.17
CA GLY A 191 6.58 7.12 7.21
C GLY A 191 5.19 7.21 7.85
N PRO A 192 4.12 6.89 7.10
CA PRO A 192 2.75 6.95 7.59
C PRO A 192 2.47 5.96 8.72
N LEU A 193 1.52 6.29 9.59
CA LEU A 193 1.07 5.35 10.62
C LEU A 193 0.38 4.12 10.02
N PRO A 194 0.56 2.94 10.63
CA PRO A 194 -0.12 1.71 10.26
C PRO A 194 -1.65 1.83 10.20
N THR A 195 -2.27 0.88 9.49
CA THR A 195 -3.73 0.82 9.34
C THR A 195 -4.46 0.60 10.66
N SER A 196 -3.81 0.01 11.66
CA SER A 196 -4.39 -0.33 12.96
C SER A 196 -5.01 0.86 13.68
N LYS A 197 -6.32 0.78 13.95
CA LYS A 197 -7.01 1.75 14.79
C LYS A 197 -6.62 1.61 16.26
N THR A 198 -6.36 0.39 16.72
CA THR A 198 -5.91 0.10 18.08
C THR A 198 -4.59 0.81 18.36
N LEU A 199 -3.61 0.68 17.46
CA LEU A 199 -2.33 1.39 17.57
C LEU A 199 -2.52 2.91 17.59
N ARG A 200 -3.31 3.47 16.66
CA ARG A 200 -3.56 4.92 16.60
C ARG A 200 -4.20 5.47 17.86
N ASN A 201 -5.19 4.77 18.40
CA ASN A 201 -5.85 5.15 19.64
C ASN A 201 -4.85 5.14 20.80
N TRP A 202 -4.10 4.04 20.96
CA TRP A 202 -3.10 3.91 22.00
C TRP A 202 -2.03 5.00 21.91
N LEU A 203 -1.46 5.24 20.72
CA LEU A 203 -0.48 6.31 20.51
C LEU A 203 -1.05 7.70 20.78
N GLY A 204 -2.32 7.94 20.49
CA GLY A 204 -3.00 9.20 20.77
C GLY A 204 -3.27 9.45 22.26
N GLU A 205 -3.41 8.36 23.05
CA GLU A 205 -3.59 8.41 24.50
C GLU A 205 -2.25 8.61 25.25
N LEU A 206 -1.13 8.23 24.61
CA LEU A 206 0.20 8.43 25.17
C LEU A 206 0.63 9.90 25.04
N HIS A 207 1.03 10.51 26.14
CA HIS A 207 1.62 11.85 26.14
C HIS A 207 3.14 11.81 25.98
N VAL A 208 3.62 10.93 25.10
CA VAL A 208 5.03 10.63 24.84
C VAL A 208 5.50 11.40 23.60
N PRO A 209 6.71 12.01 23.61
CA PRO A 209 7.25 12.67 22.44
C PRO A 209 7.35 11.73 21.24
N ARG A 210 7.04 12.24 20.03
CA ARG A 210 7.19 11.52 18.77
C ARG A 210 8.16 12.24 17.84
N VAL A 211 9.10 11.49 17.28
CA VAL A 211 9.96 11.91 16.17
C VAL A 211 9.41 11.26 14.91
N VAL A 212 9.06 12.07 13.92
CA VAL A 212 8.47 11.61 12.66
C VAL A 212 9.46 11.82 11.52
N LEU A 213 9.86 10.76 10.84
CA LEU A 213 10.73 10.83 9.67
C LEU A 213 9.90 10.66 8.39
N GLU A 214 9.89 11.70 7.57
CA GLU A 214 9.16 11.70 6.29
C GLU A 214 9.95 12.50 5.24
N PRO A 215 10.62 11.81 4.29
CA PRO A 215 11.53 12.45 3.34
C PRO A 215 10.86 13.39 2.34
N ARG A 216 9.54 13.37 2.23
CA ARG A 216 8.78 14.26 1.34
C ARG A 216 8.40 15.59 1.98
N GLY A 217 8.72 15.82 3.26
CA GLY A 217 8.34 17.03 3.98
C GLY A 217 6.84 17.24 4.16
N ILE A 218 6.03 16.16 4.08
CA ILE A 218 4.59 16.21 4.28
C ILE A 218 4.23 15.75 5.70
N ASN A 219 3.14 16.28 6.25
CA ASN A 219 2.65 15.80 7.53
C ASN A 219 2.00 14.41 7.37
N VAL A 220 2.57 13.39 8.00
CA VAL A 220 2.08 12.01 8.06
C VAL A 220 1.71 11.58 9.49
N ASP A 221 1.69 12.53 10.44
CA ASP A 221 1.24 12.32 11.81
C ASP A 221 -0.17 12.91 11.99
N PRO A 222 -1.22 12.11 12.00
CA PRO A 222 -2.59 12.57 12.20
C PRO A 222 -2.97 12.65 13.69
N LEU A 223 -2.03 12.40 14.61
CA LEU A 223 -2.30 12.35 16.05
C LEU A 223 -2.00 13.69 16.71
N ASP A 224 -2.78 14.02 17.73
CA ASP A 224 -2.49 15.13 18.62
C ASP A 224 -1.32 14.81 19.57
N GLY A 225 -0.72 15.86 20.16
CA GLY A 225 0.34 15.74 21.17
C GLY A 225 1.73 16.12 20.64
N PRO A 226 2.78 15.95 21.47
CA PRO A 226 4.11 16.44 21.17
C PRO A 226 4.76 15.62 20.05
N SER A 227 4.89 16.19 18.85
CA SER A 227 5.59 15.58 17.74
C SER A 227 6.54 16.55 17.06
N GLN A 228 7.65 16.05 16.53
CA GLN A 228 8.60 16.79 15.74
C GLN A 228 8.88 16.01 14.44
N SER A 229 8.59 16.62 13.29
CA SER A 229 8.82 16.06 11.99
C SER A 229 10.16 16.49 11.42
N PHE A 230 10.86 15.55 10.79
CA PHE A 230 12.15 15.79 10.14
C PHE A 230 12.08 15.30 8.70
N ASP A 231 12.49 16.17 7.78
CA ASP A 231 12.74 15.82 6.39
C ASP A 231 14.12 15.13 6.32
N LEU A 232 14.10 13.81 6.35
CA LEU A 232 15.29 12.99 6.37
C LEU A 232 15.09 11.76 5.47
N SER A 233 15.98 11.59 4.49
CA SER A 233 15.92 10.44 3.60
C SER A 233 16.16 9.12 4.35
N TYR A 234 15.48 8.06 3.92
CA TYR A 234 15.62 6.75 4.55
C TYR A 234 17.05 6.18 4.43
N SER A 235 17.80 6.56 3.40
CA SER A 235 19.24 6.21 3.28
C SER A 235 20.09 6.84 4.37
N LYS A 236 19.74 8.04 4.84
CA LYS A 236 20.42 8.69 5.98
C LYS A 236 20.02 8.03 7.30
N THR A 237 18.76 7.64 7.45
CA THR A 237 18.29 6.88 8.62
C THR A 237 19.04 5.54 8.73
N ALA A 238 19.24 4.83 7.62
CA ALA A 238 19.99 3.57 7.56
C ALA A 238 21.44 3.69 8.07
N SER A 239 22.04 4.87 8.00
CA SER A 239 23.40 5.13 8.51
C SER A 239 23.44 5.54 9.99
N MET A 240 22.32 5.49 10.70
CA MET A 240 22.22 5.82 12.13
C MET A 240 22.45 4.57 12.97
N ASN A 241 23.27 4.67 14.01
CA ASN A 241 23.37 3.61 15.00
C ASN A 241 22.09 3.60 15.86
N PRO A 242 21.60 2.40 16.25
CA PRO A 242 20.45 2.32 17.15
C PRO A 242 20.78 2.93 18.50
N PRO A 243 19.84 3.61 19.16
CA PRO A 243 20.00 3.99 20.55
C PRO A 243 20.03 2.71 21.42
N VAL A 244 20.71 2.81 22.56
CA VAL A 244 20.79 1.71 23.52
C VAL A 244 19.60 1.78 24.47
N CYS A 245 18.65 0.88 24.29
CA CYS A 245 17.48 0.73 25.16
C CYS A 245 17.85 0.06 26.51
N GLU A 246 17.00 0.22 27.50
CA GLU A 246 17.15 -0.48 28.77
C GLU A 246 16.99 -2.00 28.59
N LYS A 247 17.68 -2.76 29.43
CA LYS A 247 17.60 -4.23 29.39
C LYS A 247 16.18 -4.69 29.65
N GLY A 248 15.71 -5.63 28.84
CA GLY A 248 14.38 -6.20 28.92
C GLY A 248 13.30 -5.46 28.14
N TRP A 249 13.55 -4.23 27.67
CA TRP A 249 12.58 -3.48 26.88
C TRP A 249 12.22 -4.18 25.56
N SER A 250 13.22 -4.52 24.77
CA SER A 250 13.00 -5.27 23.53
C SER A 250 12.45 -6.66 23.77
N ASP A 251 12.99 -7.35 24.79
CA ASP A 251 12.55 -8.70 25.18
C ASP A 251 11.07 -8.77 25.52
N LEU A 252 10.51 -7.76 26.20
CA LEU A 252 9.09 -7.69 26.51
C LEU A 252 8.24 -7.82 25.25
N TRP A 253 8.56 -7.01 24.23
CA TRP A 253 7.82 -6.98 22.98
C TRP A 253 8.04 -8.26 22.15
N MET A 254 9.28 -8.69 21.99
CA MET A 254 9.63 -9.83 21.14
C MET A 254 9.13 -11.16 21.71
N LYS A 255 9.22 -11.38 23.02
CA LYS A 255 8.69 -12.59 23.67
C LYS A 255 7.18 -12.64 23.60
N SER A 256 6.52 -11.49 23.83
CA SER A 256 5.06 -11.40 23.74
C SER A 256 4.54 -11.61 22.32
N ASP A 257 5.22 -11.04 21.31
CA ASP A 257 4.92 -11.26 19.88
C ASP A 257 5.02 -12.74 19.53
N GLY A 258 6.11 -13.40 19.96
CA GLY A 258 6.33 -14.83 19.75
C GLY A 258 5.29 -15.73 20.42
N GLN A 259 4.79 -15.37 21.61
CA GLN A 259 3.72 -16.11 22.28
C GLN A 259 2.39 -16.03 21.49
N VAL A 260 2.02 -14.85 21.01
CA VAL A 260 0.82 -14.68 20.16
C VAL A 260 1.00 -15.45 18.85
N GLU A 261 2.18 -15.37 18.22
CA GLU A 261 2.47 -16.11 17.00
C GLU A 261 2.33 -17.62 17.18
N ALA A 262 2.82 -18.18 18.30
CA ALA A 262 2.69 -19.60 18.61
C ALA A 262 1.22 -20.03 18.81
N ARG A 263 0.38 -19.16 19.38
CA ARG A 263 -1.08 -19.41 19.48
C ARG A 263 -1.75 -19.43 18.12
N PHE A 264 -1.37 -18.50 17.23
CA PHE A 264 -1.84 -18.48 15.85
C PHE A 264 -1.40 -19.74 15.09
N ASP A 265 -0.13 -20.15 15.22
CA ASP A 265 0.35 -21.38 14.56
C ASP A 265 -0.48 -22.61 14.99
N ARG A 266 -0.80 -22.73 16.28
CA ARG A 266 -1.65 -23.82 16.81
C ARG A 266 -3.05 -23.74 16.23
N PHE A 267 -3.73 -22.59 16.35
CA PHE A 267 -5.08 -22.40 15.83
C PHE A 267 -5.16 -22.74 14.34
N PHE A 268 -4.28 -22.15 13.51
CA PHE A 268 -4.32 -22.36 12.07
C PHE A 268 -3.87 -23.76 11.61
N SER A 269 -3.21 -24.54 12.48
CA SER A 269 -2.90 -25.93 12.17
C SER A 269 -4.11 -26.87 12.39
N GLU A 270 -5.02 -26.50 13.26
CA GLU A 270 -6.18 -27.30 13.69
C GLU A 270 -7.48 -26.91 12.95
N GLU A 271 -7.54 -25.68 12.36
CA GLU A 271 -8.72 -25.15 11.70
C GLU A 271 -8.80 -25.59 10.23
N ASP A 272 -9.82 -26.36 9.88
CA ASP A 272 -10.07 -26.86 8.53
C ASP A 272 -11.06 -26.01 7.73
N ASN A 273 -11.88 -25.20 8.39
CA ASN A 273 -12.87 -24.36 7.70
C ASN A 273 -12.24 -23.09 7.12
N TRP A 274 -12.75 -22.67 5.97
CA TRP A 274 -12.33 -21.42 5.41
C TRP A 274 -12.72 -20.23 6.29
N PHE A 275 -11.73 -19.40 6.54
CA PHE A 275 -11.80 -18.12 7.21
C PHE A 275 -10.85 -17.16 6.48
N GLU A 276 -11.26 -15.92 6.22
CA GLU A 276 -10.45 -14.98 5.41
C GLU A 276 -9.04 -14.76 5.99
N GLY A 277 -8.92 -14.64 7.31
CA GLY A 277 -7.62 -14.53 7.99
C GLY A 277 -6.73 -15.76 7.81
N GLN A 278 -7.32 -16.98 7.72
CA GLN A 278 -6.58 -18.19 7.39
C GLN A 278 -6.03 -18.14 5.96
N VAL A 279 -6.79 -17.58 5.02
CA VAL A 279 -6.30 -17.38 3.65
C VAL A 279 -5.05 -16.50 3.64
N ALA A 280 -5.09 -15.35 4.34
CA ALA A 280 -3.91 -14.48 4.48
C ALA A 280 -2.71 -15.23 5.10
N ARG A 281 -2.95 -16.10 6.09
CA ARG A 281 -1.93 -16.95 6.71
C ARG A 281 -1.31 -17.94 5.71
N VAL A 282 -2.14 -18.67 4.95
CA VAL A 282 -1.70 -19.62 3.93
C VAL A 282 -0.88 -18.91 2.86
N LEU A 283 -1.32 -17.76 2.38
CA LEU A 283 -0.58 -16.95 1.41
C LEU A 283 0.82 -16.59 1.93
N SER A 284 0.93 -16.16 3.19
CA SER A 284 2.21 -15.79 3.80
C SER A 284 3.21 -16.94 3.83
N GLN A 285 2.73 -18.18 3.93
CA GLN A 285 3.57 -19.38 4.02
C GLN A 285 3.94 -19.94 2.65
N HIS A 286 3.05 -19.87 1.66
CA HIS A 286 3.14 -20.66 0.43
C HIS A 286 3.40 -19.86 -0.85
N ILE A 287 3.10 -18.56 -0.91
CA ILE A 287 3.50 -17.72 -2.04
C ILE A 287 5.03 -17.75 -2.22
N PRO A 288 5.54 -17.91 -3.47
CA PRO A 288 6.97 -17.95 -3.76
C PRO A 288 7.72 -16.71 -3.27
N LYS A 289 9.03 -16.87 -3.06
CA LYS A 289 9.93 -15.75 -2.72
C LYS A 289 9.98 -14.72 -3.86
N GLU A 290 10.29 -13.47 -3.50
CA GLU A 290 10.45 -12.35 -4.42
C GLU A 290 9.20 -11.98 -5.24
N SER A 291 8.06 -12.62 -4.96
CA SER A 291 6.77 -12.27 -5.57
C SER A 291 6.30 -10.86 -5.18
N CYS A 292 5.43 -10.29 -5.99
CA CYS A 292 4.66 -9.10 -5.62
C CYS A 292 3.27 -9.49 -5.13
N ILE A 293 2.79 -8.82 -4.10
CA ILE A 293 1.46 -9.02 -3.55
C ILE A 293 0.76 -7.66 -3.44
N GLN A 294 -0.27 -7.47 -4.25
CA GLN A 294 -1.21 -6.36 -4.11
C GLN A 294 -2.31 -6.78 -3.13
N VAL A 295 -2.65 -5.93 -2.19
CA VAL A 295 -3.68 -6.20 -1.20
C VAL A 295 -4.76 -5.14 -1.27
N ALA A 296 -6.01 -5.57 -1.41
CA ALA A 296 -7.16 -4.67 -1.43
C ALA A 296 -7.38 -4.02 -0.05
N ASN A 297 -7.95 -2.84 -0.07
CA ASN A 297 -8.47 -2.21 1.13
C ASN A 297 -9.61 -3.03 1.75
N SER A 298 -10.28 -2.53 2.79
CA SER A 298 -11.31 -3.23 3.56
C SER A 298 -10.72 -4.32 4.48
N MET A 299 -11.25 -5.55 4.46
CA MET A 299 -10.76 -6.63 5.32
C MET A 299 -9.42 -7.22 4.86
N PRO A 300 -9.12 -7.41 3.57
CA PRO A 300 -7.87 -8.04 3.13
C PRO A 300 -6.60 -7.40 3.73
N ILE A 301 -6.48 -6.08 3.73
CA ILE A 301 -5.30 -5.40 4.32
C ILE A 301 -5.22 -5.59 5.84
N ARG A 302 -6.36 -5.73 6.52
CA ARG A 302 -6.43 -5.98 7.96
C ARG A 302 -6.06 -7.42 8.30
N ASP A 303 -6.60 -8.38 7.55
CA ASP A 303 -6.25 -9.80 7.69
C ASP A 303 -4.76 -10.04 7.41
N LEU A 304 -4.18 -9.30 6.46
CA LEU A 304 -2.74 -9.31 6.27
C LEU A 304 -2.01 -8.75 7.50
N GLU A 305 -2.41 -7.60 8.04
CA GLU A 305 -1.78 -7.03 9.24
C GLU A 305 -1.83 -7.98 10.42
N TRP A 306 -2.97 -8.64 10.64
CA TRP A 306 -3.20 -9.47 11.82
C TRP A 306 -2.62 -10.87 11.72
N PHE A 307 -2.72 -11.52 10.56
CA PHE A 307 -2.47 -12.95 10.41
C PHE A 307 -1.31 -13.34 9.50
N TRP A 308 -0.79 -12.41 8.70
CA TRP A 308 0.35 -12.68 7.83
C TRP A 308 1.59 -13.04 8.64
N LYS A 309 2.17 -14.22 8.39
CA LYS A 309 3.41 -14.67 9.02
C LYS A 309 4.61 -13.97 8.40
N GLY A 310 5.44 -13.33 9.22
CA GLY A 310 6.69 -12.73 8.76
C GLY A 310 7.63 -13.79 8.17
N SER A 311 8.49 -13.39 7.24
CA SER A 311 9.43 -14.29 6.57
C SER A 311 10.65 -13.56 6.04
N GLU A 312 11.62 -14.32 5.50
CA GLU A 312 12.80 -13.82 4.78
C GLU A 312 12.64 -13.97 3.27
N LYS A 313 11.39 -14.07 2.80
CA LYS A 313 11.11 -14.35 1.37
C LYS A 313 11.30 -13.14 0.46
N LYS A 314 11.57 -11.96 1.01
CA LYS A 314 11.82 -10.70 0.27
C LYS A 314 10.70 -10.36 -0.72
N ARG A 315 9.46 -10.70 -0.38
CA ARG A 315 8.28 -10.36 -1.18
C ARG A 315 7.97 -8.88 -1.02
N ARG A 316 7.37 -8.30 -2.04
CA ARG A 316 6.98 -6.89 -2.03
C ARG A 316 5.48 -6.79 -1.84
N LEU A 317 5.06 -6.14 -0.76
CA LEU A 317 3.66 -5.93 -0.40
C LEU A 317 3.22 -4.54 -0.85
N PHE A 318 2.10 -4.44 -1.55
CA PHE A 318 1.54 -3.20 -2.07
C PHE A 318 0.08 -3.05 -1.67
N GLY A 319 -0.40 -1.82 -1.55
CA GLY A 319 -1.78 -1.49 -1.30
C GLY A 319 -2.14 -0.09 -1.79
N ASN A 320 -3.38 0.13 -2.20
CA ASN A 320 -3.87 1.44 -2.63
C ASN A 320 -4.23 2.29 -1.40
N ARG A 321 -3.19 2.71 -0.64
CA ARG A 321 -3.38 3.50 0.58
C ARG A 321 -3.49 5.00 0.25
N GLY A 322 -4.04 5.76 1.16
CA GLY A 322 -4.36 7.17 1.01
C GLY A 322 -5.88 7.37 1.06
N ALA A 323 -6.56 7.42 -0.07
CA ALA A 323 -8.03 7.48 -0.14
C ALA A 323 -8.71 6.19 0.33
N ASN A 324 -8.00 5.05 0.30
CA ASN A 324 -8.46 3.73 0.75
C ASN A 324 -9.73 3.24 0.00
N GLY A 325 -9.88 3.63 -1.27
CA GLY A 325 -10.93 3.13 -2.16
C GLY A 325 -10.76 1.64 -2.49
N ILE A 326 -11.81 1.02 -3.01
CA ILE A 326 -11.80 -0.37 -3.50
C ILE A 326 -11.78 -0.44 -5.03
N ASP A 327 -11.93 0.70 -5.69
CA ASP A 327 -11.73 0.92 -7.11
C ASP A 327 -10.24 0.82 -7.51
N GLY A 328 -9.94 0.49 -8.75
CA GLY A 328 -8.57 0.41 -9.28
C GLY A 328 -7.70 -0.70 -8.68
N THR A 329 -8.25 -1.59 -7.87
CA THR A 329 -7.49 -2.63 -7.16
C THR A 329 -6.95 -3.69 -8.14
N LEU A 330 -7.78 -4.19 -9.05
CA LEU A 330 -7.39 -5.17 -10.07
C LEU A 330 -6.47 -4.53 -11.11
N GLY A 331 -6.79 -3.31 -11.57
CA GLY A 331 -5.96 -2.55 -12.51
C GLY A 331 -4.54 -2.31 -11.97
N THR A 332 -4.41 -1.99 -10.68
CA THR A 332 -3.11 -1.86 -10.02
C THR A 332 -2.34 -3.18 -10.02
N ALA A 333 -2.99 -4.30 -9.69
CA ALA A 333 -2.36 -5.62 -9.70
C ALA A 333 -1.89 -6.04 -11.10
N LEU A 334 -2.70 -5.76 -12.13
CA LEU A 334 -2.34 -5.99 -13.53
C LEU A 334 -1.11 -5.16 -13.95
N GLY A 335 -1.07 -3.88 -13.55
CA GLY A 335 0.07 -3.00 -13.79
C GLY A 335 1.37 -3.50 -13.13
N ILE A 336 1.28 -4.01 -11.90
CA ILE A 336 2.40 -4.65 -11.20
C ILE A 336 2.84 -5.91 -11.96
N ALA A 337 1.90 -6.80 -12.30
CA ALA A 337 2.18 -8.04 -13.01
C ALA A 337 2.84 -7.79 -14.37
N GLN A 338 2.40 -6.77 -15.11
CA GLN A 338 2.96 -6.40 -16.42
C GLN A 338 4.45 -6.04 -16.36
N LYS A 339 4.93 -5.55 -15.22
CA LYS A 339 6.31 -5.06 -15.04
C LYS A 339 7.17 -5.96 -14.16
N ASN A 340 6.56 -6.90 -13.45
CA ASN A 340 7.28 -7.78 -12.54
C ASN A 340 7.67 -9.09 -13.25
N PRO A 341 8.96 -9.47 -13.25
CA PRO A 341 9.40 -10.75 -13.82
C PRO A 341 8.97 -11.97 -12.98
N GLN A 342 8.64 -11.74 -11.71
CA GLN A 342 8.14 -12.78 -10.79
C GLN A 342 6.61 -12.80 -10.76
N ALA A 343 6.04 -13.87 -10.24
CA ALA A 343 4.59 -13.96 -10.09
C ALA A 343 4.03 -12.84 -9.22
N THR A 344 2.90 -12.30 -9.61
CA THR A 344 2.14 -11.32 -8.85
C THR A 344 0.86 -11.95 -8.33
N PHE A 345 0.51 -11.62 -7.09
CA PHE A 345 -0.69 -12.08 -6.43
C PHE A 345 -1.54 -10.87 -6.02
N LEU A 346 -2.87 -11.03 -6.07
CA LEU A 346 -3.81 -10.04 -5.58
C LEU A 346 -4.71 -10.69 -4.53
N LEU A 347 -4.70 -10.21 -3.30
CA LEU A 347 -5.68 -10.57 -2.28
C LEU A 347 -6.78 -9.51 -2.25
N THR A 348 -8.02 -9.90 -2.59
CA THR A 348 -9.14 -8.96 -2.74
C THR A 348 -10.47 -9.56 -2.33
N GLY A 349 -11.40 -8.71 -1.87
CA GLY A 349 -12.80 -9.06 -1.68
C GLY A 349 -13.59 -8.95 -2.99
N GLU A 350 -14.76 -9.61 -3.05
CA GLU A 350 -15.62 -9.64 -4.23
C GLU A 350 -16.16 -8.27 -4.64
N LEU A 351 -16.45 -7.38 -3.68
CA LEU A 351 -16.92 -6.03 -4.01
C LEU A 351 -15.84 -5.20 -4.68
N ALA A 352 -14.58 -5.30 -4.21
CA ALA A 352 -13.45 -4.62 -4.82
C ALA A 352 -13.15 -5.16 -6.23
N PHE A 353 -13.27 -6.47 -6.42
CA PHE A 353 -13.09 -7.11 -7.73
C PHE A 353 -14.18 -6.66 -8.72
N LEU A 354 -15.45 -6.60 -8.30
CA LEU A 354 -16.56 -6.11 -9.11
C LEU A 354 -16.44 -4.63 -9.46
N HIS A 355 -15.98 -3.80 -8.51
CA HIS A 355 -15.77 -2.38 -8.74
C HIS A 355 -14.78 -2.08 -9.87
N ASP A 356 -13.83 -2.99 -10.10
CA ASP A 356 -12.78 -2.84 -11.10
C ASP A 356 -12.82 -3.95 -12.16
N SER A 357 -13.98 -4.58 -12.35
CA SER A 357 -14.14 -5.73 -13.26
C SER A 357 -13.79 -5.40 -14.72
N ASN A 358 -13.93 -4.13 -15.17
CA ASN A 358 -13.52 -3.69 -16.50
C ASN A 358 -12.02 -3.89 -16.75
N ALA A 359 -11.20 -3.95 -15.69
CA ALA A 359 -9.77 -4.24 -15.83
C ALA A 359 -9.51 -5.64 -16.41
N LEU A 360 -10.46 -6.58 -16.31
CA LEU A 360 -10.40 -7.89 -16.95
C LEU A 360 -10.21 -7.82 -18.48
N LEU A 361 -10.64 -6.73 -19.14
CA LEU A 361 -10.41 -6.50 -20.57
C LEU A 361 -8.91 -6.51 -20.94
N THR A 362 -8.04 -6.15 -20.00
CA THR A 362 -6.59 -6.10 -20.24
C THR A 362 -5.91 -7.45 -20.01
N SER A 363 -6.63 -8.47 -19.52
CA SER A 363 -6.06 -9.80 -19.27
C SER A 363 -5.46 -10.45 -20.52
N SER A 364 -6.05 -10.19 -21.69
CA SER A 364 -5.60 -10.73 -22.98
C SER A 364 -4.27 -10.18 -23.50
N ILE A 365 -3.82 -9.04 -22.95
CA ILE A 365 -2.54 -8.39 -23.30
C ILE A 365 -1.52 -8.45 -22.17
N LEU A 366 -1.84 -9.14 -21.08
CA LEU A 366 -0.95 -9.29 -19.94
C LEU A 366 0.18 -10.27 -20.27
N SER A 367 1.42 -9.76 -20.35
CA SER A 367 2.62 -10.59 -20.54
C SER A 367 3.25 -11.06 -19.22
N GLY A 368 2.75 -10.61 -18.08
CA GLY A 368 3.16 -11.06 -16.76
C GLY A 368 2.23 -12.13 -16.18
N SER A 369 2.46 -12.52 -14.94
CA SER A 369 1.70 -13.54 -14.21
C SER A 369 0.90 -12.90 -13.09
N LEU A 370 -0.43 -13.06 -13.08
CA LEU A 370 -1.32 -12.62 -12.00
C LEU A 370 -2.21 -13.74 -11.49
N THR A 371 -2.13 -14.04 -10.21
CA THR A 371 -3.08 -14.89 -9.50
C THR A 371 -3.92 -14.04 -8.55
N VAL A 372 -5.22 -13.97 -8.79
CA VAL A 372 -6.17 -13.28 -7.92
C VAL A 372 -6.75 -14.25 -6.91
N ILE A 373 -6.60 -13.95 -5.64
CA ILE A 373 -7.26 -14.64 -4.53
C ILE A 373 -8.49 -13.81 -4.17
N LEU A 374 -9.65 -14.30 -4.61
CA LEU A 374 -10.93 -13.65 -4.50
C LEU A 374 -11.67 -14.18 -3.28
N LEU A 375 -11.76 -13.36 -2.23
CA LEU A 375 -12.54 -13.65 -1.04
C LEU A 375 -13.99 -13.27 -1.28
N ASN A 376 -14.86 -14.27 -1.42
CA ASN A 376 -16.29 -14.08 -1.61
C ASN A 376 -17.04 -14.39 -0.31
N ASN A 377 -17.27 -13.35 0.48
CA ASN A 377 -17.92 -13.47 1.80
C ASN A 377 -19.38 -13.01 1.80
N GLY A 378 -19.94 -12.66 0.63
CA GLY A 378 -21.30 -12.20 0.45
C GLY A 378 -21.53 -10.75 0.91
N GLY A 379 -20.57 -9.84 0.71
CA GLY A 379 -20.77 -8.41 0.93
C GLY A 379 -19.64 -7.69 1.66
N GLY A 380 -19.92 -6.48 2.11
CA GLY A 380 -18.96 -5.59 2.79
C GLY A 380 -18.63 -6.00 4.22
N GLY A 381 -17.82 -7.04 4.40
CA GLY A 381 -17.46 -7.62 5.71
C GLY A 381 -16.86 -6.63 6.72
N ILE A 382 -16.20 -5.57 6.26
CA ILE A 382 -15.65 -4.54 7.15
C ILE A 382 -16.74 -3.87 8.00
N PHE A 383 -17.94 -3.68 7.44
CA PHE A 383 -19.03 -2.98 8.11
C PHE A 383 -19.65 -3.79 9.25
N GLU A 384 -19.45 -5.12 9.28
CA GLU A 384 -19.84 -5.97 10.42
C GLU A 384 -19.15 -5.54 11.73
N ASN A 385 -18.00 -4.86 11.65
CA ASN A 385 -17.23 -4.41 12.81
C ASN A 385 -17.65 -3.01 13.30
N LEU A 386 -18.62 -2.39 12.65
CA LEU A 386 -19.06 -1.02 12.96
C LEU A 386 -20.45 -1.02 13.61
N PRO A 387 -20.80 0.04 14.37
CA PRO A 387 -22.14 0.17 14.97
C PRO A 387 -23.30 0.06 13.99
N VAL A 388 -23.07 0.40 12.72
CA VAL A 388 -24.07 0.32 11.63
C VAL A 388 -24.54 -1.10 11.35
N ALA A 389 -23.79 -2.13 11.78
CA ALA A 389 -24.19 -3.54 11.65
C ALA A 389 -25.55 -3.86 12.33
N LYS A 390 -25.99 -3.01 13.25
CA LYS A 390 -27.27 -3.16 13.97
C LYS A 390 -28.44 -2.46 13.28
N LEU A 391 -28.22 -1.73 12.20
CA LEU A 391 -29.27 -0.98 11.51
C LEU A 391 -30.13 -1.91 10.65
N PRO A 392 -31.46 -1.69 10.57
CA PRO A 392 -32.36 -2.48 9.71
C PRO A 392 -31.97 -2.43 8.21
N ALA A 393 -31.38 -1.32 7.76
CA ALA A 393 -30.92 -1.13 6.38
C ALA A 393 -29.50 -1.67 6.12
N PHE A 394 -28.89 -2.36 7.07
CA PHE A 394 -27.49 -2.79 6.99
C PHE A 394 -27.18 -3.61 5.72
N GLU A 395 -27.95 -4.66 5.48
CA GLU A 395 -27.72 -5.54 4.31
C GLU A 395 -27.82 -4.77 3.00
N LYS A 396 -28.78 -3.85 2.89
CA LYS A 396 -29.03 -3.09 1.65
C LYS A 396 -28.02 -1.97 1.43
N CYS A 397 -27.59 -1.25 2.49
CA CYS A 397 -26.85 0.01 2.35
C CYS A 397 -25.36 -0.13 2.69
N PHE A 398 -24.95 -1.17 3.40
CA PHE A 398 -23.58 -1.36 3.87
C PHE A 398 -22.99 -2.71 3.42
N ALA A 399 -23.60 -3.82 3.74
CA ALA A 399 -23.15 -5.12 3.29
C ALA A 399 -23.25 -5.28 1.77
N THR A 400 -24.33 -4.78 1.17
CA THR A 400 -24.55 -4.76 -0.28
C THR A 400 -24.18 -6.06 -0.99
N PRO A 401 -24.74 -7.22 -0.57
CA PRO A 401 -24.39 -8.50 -1.15
C PRO A 401 -24.68 -8.54 -2.65
N GLN A 402 -23.76 -9.12 -3.42
CA GLN A 402 -23.88 -9.25 -4.86
C GLN A 402 -24.13 -10.71 -5.24
N HIS A 403 -24.96 -10.94 -6.25
CA HIS A 403 -25.26 -12.26 -6.80
C HIS A 403 -24.55 -12.44 -8.15
N CYS A 404 -23.21 -12.30 -8.14
CA CYS A 404 -22.38 -12.47 -9.32
C CYS A 404 -21.84 -13.89 -9.38
N ASP A 405 -21.98 -14.55 -10.53
CA ASP A 405 -21.25 -15.77 -10.85
C ASP A 405 -19.86 -15.40 -11.39
N PHE A 406 -18.86 -15.44 -10.51
CA PHE A 406 -17.48 -15.07 -10.87
C PHE A 406 -16.86 -16.03 -11.89
N LYS A 407 -17.29 -17.28 -11.93
CA LYS A 407 -16.85 -18.23 -12.96
C LYS A 407 -17.30 -17.79 -14.34
N VAL A 408 -18.58 -17.43 -14.50
CA VAL A 408 -19.10 -16.91 -15.76
C VAL A 408 -18.46 -15.59 -16.14
N LEU A 409 -18.26 -14.67 -15.17
CA LEU A 409 -17.55 -13.41 -15.40
C LEU A 409 -16.13 -13.63 -15.91
N CYS A 410 -15.36 -14.51 -15.29
CA CYS A 410 -14.00 -14.86 -15.71
C CYS A 410 -14.00 -15.49 -17.11
N GLN A 411 -14.91 -16.43 -17.39
CA GLN A 411 -15.04 -17.07 -18.69
C GLN A 411 -15.32 -16.08 -19.82
N ALA A 412 -16.17 -15.07 -19.57
CA ALA A 412 -16.46 -14.03 -20.55
C ALA A 412 -15.22 -13.23 -20.98
N HIS A 413 -14.18 -13.19 -20.14
CA HIS A 413 -12.91 -12.52 -20.39
C HIS A 413 -11.75 -13.49 -20.71
N GLY A 414 -12.02 -14.80 -20.89
CA GLY A 414 -10.98 -15.80 -21.14
C GLY A 414 -10.03 -16.04 -19.95
N VAL A 415 -10.45 -15.72 -18.74
CA VAL A 415 -9.66 -15.88 -17.51
C VAL A 415 -9.99 -17.21 -16.85
N ALA A 416 -8.97 -17.97 -16.45
CA ALA A 416 -9.13 -19.22 -15.72
C ALA A 416 -9.71 -18.94 -14.32
N HIS A 417 -10.72 -19.73 -13.91
CA HIS A 417 -11.35 -19.64 -12.60
C HIS A 417 -11.29 -20.99 -11.87
N HIS A 418 -10.90 -20.95 -10.61
CA HIS A 418 -10.79 -22.12 -9.73
C HIS A 418 -11.48 -21.85 -8.40
N GLU A 419 -12.12 -22.87 -7.86
CA GLU A 419 -12.65 -22.91 -6.49
C GLU A 419 -11.88 -23.99 -5.71
N PRO A 420 -10.78 -23.66 -4.99
CA PRO A 420 -10.05 -24.64 -4.20
C PRO A 420 -10.95 -25.20 -3.09
N LYS A 421 -11.07 -26.53 -3.03
CA LYS A 421 -11.97 -27.21 -2.11
C LYS A 421 -11.46 -27.21 -0.67
N ASP A 422 -10.16 -27.17 -0.51
CA ASP A 422 -9.46 -27.27 0.76
C ASP A 422 -8.13 -26.53 0.73
N ARG A 423 -7.46 -26.49 1.87
CA ARG A 423 -6.18 -25.80 2.05
C ARG A 423 -5.09 -26.32 1.10
N GLN A 424 -5.01 -27.65 0.89
CA GLN A 424 -3.98 -28.24 0.05
C GLN A 424 -4.17 -27.83 -1.40
N ALA A 425 -5.41 -27.85 -1.92
CA ALA A 425 -5.73 -27.40 -3.25
C ALA A 425 -5.37 -25.93 -3.49
N LEU A 426 -5.58 -25.07 -2.48
CA LEU A 426 -5.11 -23.67 -2.55
C LEU A 426 -3.58 -23.60 -2.60
N ILE A 427 -2.88 -24.34 -1.75
CA ILE A 427 -1.41 -24.36 -1.70
C ILE A 427 -0.84 -24.78 -3.07
N ASP A 428 -1.36 -25.83 -3.66
CA ASP A 428 -0.91 -26.34 -4.96
C ASP A 428 -1.03 -25.27 -6.06
N LEU A 429 -2.16 -24.55 -6.08
CA LEU A 429 -2.39 -23.44 -7.03
C LEU A 429 -1.47 -22.23 -6.77
N LEU A 430 -1.17 -21.92 -5.51
CA LEU A 430 -0.26 -20.84 -5.16
C LEU A 430 1.19 -21.12 -5.54
N GLN A 431 1.61 -22.39 -5.45
CA GLN A 431 2.97 -22.82 -5.79
C GLN A 431 3.19 -22.99 -7.28
N ALA A 432 2.12 -23.11 -8.07
CA ALA A 432 2.13 -23.24 -9.52
C ALA A 432 1.34 -22.11 -10.22
N PRO A 433 1.72 -20.82 -10.01
CA PRO A 433 1.05 -19.73 -10.70
C PRO A 433 1.23 -19.83 -12.23
N PRO A 434 0.34 -19.25 -13.04
CA PRO A 434 0.50 -19.23 -14.48
C PRO A 434 1.82 -18.57 -14.87
N LYS A 435 2.46 -19.03 -15.95
CA LYS A 435 3.68 -18.38 -16.47
C LYS A 435 3.38 -17.00 -17.05
N GLU A 436 2.26 -16.89 -17.72
CA GLU A 436 1.72 -15.66 -18.32
C GLU A 436 0.21 -15.64 -18.18
N GLY A 437 -0.37 -14.43 -18.17
CA GLY A 437 -1.80 -14.23 -18.08
C GLY A 437 -2.32 -14.24 -16.64
N MET A 438 -3.60 -14.51 -16.50
CA MET A 438 -4.34 -14.32 -15.25
C MET A 438 -5.17 -15.56 -14.89
N GLN A 439 -5.24 -15.86 -13.59
CA GLN A 439 -6.20 -16.79 -13.01
C GLN A 439 -6.85 -16.19 -11.76
N VAL A 440 -8.06 -16.66 -11.44
CA VAL A 440 -8.82 -16.29 -10.24
C VAL A 440 -9.07 -17.54 -9.39
N LEU A 441 -8.72 -17.45 -8.11
CA LEU A 441 -8.97 -18.48 -7.10
C LEU A 441 -10.06 -17.93 -6.16
N GLU A 442 -11.31 -18.35 -6.34
CA GLU A 442 -12.43 -17.93 -5.52
C GLU A 442 -12.52 -18.79 -4.25
N ILE A 443 -12.52 -18.11 -3.09
CA ILE A 443 -12.68 -18.73 -1.78
C ILE A 443 -13.93 -18.16 -1.13
N LYS A 444 -14.94 -19.03 -0.93
CA LYS A 444 -16.20 -18.65 -0.31
C LYS A 444 -16.09 -18.73 1.21
N THR A 445 -16.43 -17.65 1.89
CA THR A 445 -16.44 -17.53 3.35
C THR A 445 -17.76 -16.92 3.83
N ASP A 446 -17.87 -16.68 5.14
CA ASP A 446 -19.04 -16.05 5.75
C ASP A 446 -18.58 -14.87 6.60
N ARG A 447 -18.88 -13.64 6.15
CA ARG A 447 -18.45 -12.41 6.81
C ARG A 447 -18.82 -12.33 8.31
N LYS A 448 -19.99 -12.92 8.69
CA LYS A 448 -20.48 -12.88 10.08
C LYS A 448 -19.70 -13.85 10.96
N LYS A 449 -19.47 -15.07 10.47
CA LYS A 449 -18.62 -16.06 11.16
C LYS A 449 -17.18 -15.57 11.25
N ASP A 450 -16.64 -15.06 10.15
CA ASP A 450 -15.29 -14.54 10.06
C ASP A 450 -15.05 -13.39 11.06
N ARG A 451 -16.05 -12.52 11.25
CA ARG A 451 -16.00 -11.47 12.26
C ARG A 451 -15.83 -12.07 13.67
N LEU A 452 -16.59 -13.09 14.03
CA LEU A 452 -16.52 -13.72 15.35
C LEU A 452 -15.17 -14.38 15.56
N THR A 453 -14.69 -15.13 14.58
CA THR A 453 -13.36 -15.76 14.62
C THR A 453 -12.24 -14.72 14.77
N ARG A 454 -12.31 -13.59 14.05
CA ARG A 454 -11.34 -12.49 14.22
C ARG A 454 -11.35 -11.93 15.65
N LEU A 455 -12.52 -11.70 16.21
CA LEU A 455 -12.64 -11.15 17.57
C LEU A 455 -12.01 -12.08 18.60
N ASP A 456 -12.22 -13.39 18.46
CA ASP A 456 -11.62 -14.40 19.32
C ASP A 456 -10.09 -14.41 19.19
N LEU A 457 -9.59 -14.49 17.95
CA LEU A 457 -8.14 -14.50 17.68
C LEU A 457 -7.44 -13.21 18.12
N LEU A 458 -8.06 -12.05 17.93
CA LEU A 458 -7.50 -10.77 18.37
C LEU A 458 -7.52 -10.59 19.89
N GLY A 459 -8.30 -11.41 20.61
CA GLY A 459 -8.27 -11.52 22.05
C GLY A 459 -7.06 -12.31 22.61
N PHE A 460 -6.29 -13.00 21.73
CA PHE A 460 -5.09 -13.70 22.17
C PHE A 460 -4.03 -12.68 22.62
N GLY A 461 -3.76 -12.70 23.93
CA GLY A 461 -2.72 -11.88 24.53
C GLY A 461 -1.49 -12.70 24.90
N PRO A 462 -0.38 -12.06 25.31
CA PRO A 462 0.75 -12.75 25.90
C PRO A 462 0.38 -13.31 27.30
N ASP A 463 1.01 -14.41 27.67
CA ASP A 463 1.01 -14.89 29.07
C ASP A 463 2.05 -14.07 29.83
N LEU A 464 1.61 -13.20 30.74
CA LEU A 464 2.44 -12.30 31.55
C LEU A 464 2.65 -12.83 32.94
#